data_57d268d53f921c53926d25be477a843c
#
_entry.id   57d268d53f921c53926d25be477a843c
#
_cell.length_a   1.000
_cell.length_b   1.000
_cell.length_c   1.000
_cell.angle_alpha   90.00
_cell.angle_beta   90.00
_cell.angle_gamma   90.00
#
_symmetry.space_group_name_H-M   'P 1'
#
loop_
_entity.id
_entity.type
_entity.pdbx_description
1 polymer ?
#
loop_
_entity_poly.entity_id
_entity_poly.type
_entity_poly.pdbx_seq_one_letter_code
_entity_poly.pdbx_strand_id
1 'polypeptide(L)'
;MKRYNEEMKELYNNDYGDSLQDIADSMARVKQQMSDLDDEDLKNVTAGVKTLEDTFDMDFNETLRGTKQLMYQFGLSAEDSMDLIAMGAQNGLNYTDELGDNISEYAGKFAQAGYGADDYFQLLKNGSQNGAYNLDKINDAINEVTTRLADGR
;
A
#
# COMPACT_ATOMS: atom_id res chain seq x y z
N MET A 1 -13.48 19.67 11.91
CA MET A 1 -12.22 19.93 12.66
C MET A 1 -12.22 19.33 14.06
N LYS A 2 -13.33 19.44 14.81
CA LYS A 2 -13.42 18.85 16.14
C LYS A 2 -13.18 17.34 16.12
N ARG A 3 -13.82 16.63 15.18
CA ARG A 3 -13.66 15.17 15.05
C ARG A 3 -12.24 14.81 14.59
N TYR A 4 -11.66 15.57 13.68
CA TYR A 4 -10.28 15.39 13.25
C TYR A 4 -9.32 15.45 14.45
N ASN A 5 -9.51 16.45 15.34
CA ASN A 5 -8.67 16.59 16.53
C ASN A 5 -8.86 15.41 17.49
N GLU A 6 -10.08 14.91 17.63
CA GLU A 6 -10.37 13.74 18.46
C GLU A 6 -9.68 12.49 17.91
N GLU A 7 -9.73 12.29 16.60
CA GLU A 7 -9.06 11.15 15.93
C GLU A 7 -7.54 11.22 16.12
N MET A 8 -6.98 12.42 15.99
CA MET A 8 -5.54 12.63 16.20
C MET A 8 -5.13 12.29 17.62
N LYS A 9 -5.90 12.72 18.62
CA LYS A 9 -5.62 12.42 20.03
C LYS A 9 -5.75 10.93 20.31
N GLU A 10 -6.73 10.26 19.70
CA GLU A 10 -6.92 8.83 19.86
C GLU A 10 -5.71 8.05 19.34
N LEU A 11 -5.20 8.42 18.17
CA LEU A 11 -3.99 7.79 17.60
C LEU A 11 -2.78 8.00 18.53
N TYR A 12 -2.61 9.20 19.06
CA TYR A 12 -1.51 9.47 19.98
C TYR A 12 -1.62 8.64 21.25
N ASN A 13 -2.85 8.54 21.82
CA ASN A 13 -3.09 7.77 23.04
C ASN A 13 -2.87 6.27 22.83
N ASN A 14 -2.94 5.79 21.61
CA ASN A 14 -2.71 4.38 21.25
C ASN A 14 -1.29 4.12 20.71
N ASP A 15 -0.37 5.05 20.93
CA ASP A 15 1.05 4.94 20.60
C ASP A 15 1.36 4.79 19.10
N TYR A 16 0.50 5.35 18.23
CA TYR A 16 0.73 5.31 16.79
C TYR A 16 1.71 6.37 16.28
N GLY A 17 2.24 7.22 17.14
CA GLY A 17 3.21 8.22 16.76
C GLY A 17 4.04 8.67 17.94
N ASP A 18 5.21 9.22 17.65
CA ASP A 18 6.16 9.68 18.68
C ASP A 18 5.66 10.95 19.39
N SER A 19 4.77 11.70 18.73
CA SER A 19 4.22 12.96 19.26
C SER A 19 2.92 13.26 18.54
N LEU A 20 2.13 14.18 19.11
CA LEU A 20 0.93 14.68 18.44
C LEU A 20 1.29 15.35 17.10
N GLN A 21 2.45 16.01 17.02
CA GLN A 21 2.91 16.63 15.79
C GLN A 21 3.18 15.57 14.71
N ASP A 22 3.83 14.47 15.05
CA ASP A 22 4.09 13.38 14.13
C ASP A 22 2.78 12.81 13.57
N ILE A 23 1.79 12.60 14.44
CA ILE A 23 0.47 12.11 14.03
C ILE A 23 -0.22 13.13 13.13
N ALA A 24 -0.17 14.42 13.50
CA ALA A 24 -0.78 15.48 12.69
C ALA A 24 -0.18 15.55 11.30
N ASP A 25 1.13 15.43 11.19
CA ASP A 25 1.84 15.43 9.91
C ASP A 25 1.43 14.20 9.08
N SER A 26 1.35 13.04 9.72
CA SER A 26 0.96 11.79 9.05
C SER A 26 -0.48 11.86 8.54
N MET A 27 -1.41 12.34 9.36
CA MET A 27 -2.81 12.51 8.95
C MET A 27 -2.95 13.52 7.82
N ALA A 28 -2.16 14.59 7.84
CA ALA A 28 -2.15 15.59 6.78
C ALA A 28 -1.70 14.99 5.45
N ARG A 29 -0.69 14.13 5.47
CA ARG A 29 -0.21 13.43 4.27
C ARG A 29 -1.28 12.49 3.71
N VAL A 30 -1.96 11.75 4.58
CA VAL A 30 -3.04 10.86 4.15
C VAL A 30 -4.17 11.68 3.51
N LYS A 31 -4.57 12.77 4.16
CA LYS A 31 -5.65 13.62 3.65
C LYS A 31 -5.27 14.27 2.31
N GLN A 32 -4.01 14.63 2.14
CA GLN A 32 -3.51 15.19 0.89
C GLN A 32 -3.57 14.19 -0.27
N GLN A 33 -3.26 12.93 0.02
CA GLN A 33 -3.29 11.85 -0.99
C GLN A 33 -4.70 11.32 -1.24
N MET A 34 -5.54 11.28 -0.22
CA MET A 34 -6.88 10.70 -0.26
C MET A 34 -7.87 11.68 0.38
N SER A 35 -8.18 12.75 -0.33
CA SER A 35 -9.00 13.85 0.19
C SER A 35 -10.48 13.46 0.40
N ASP A 36 -10.92 12.35 -0.18
CA ASP A 36 -12.30 11.87 -0.11
C ASP A 36 -12.59 11.00 1.11
N LEU A 37 -11.58 10.68 1.93
CA LEU A 37 -11.78 9.89 3.14
C LEU A 37 -12.50 10.69 4.23
N ASP A 38 -13.43 10.04 4.95
CA ASP A 38 -14.00 10.62 6.15
C ASP A 38 -12.99 10.56 7.30
N ASP A 39 -13.32 11.18 8.44
CA ASP A 39 -12.38 11.27 9.56
C ASP A 39 -12.03 9.91 10.16
N GLU A 40 -12.99 8.97 10.20
CA GLU A 40 -12.73 7.62 10.70
C GLU A 40 -11.81 6.84 9.78
N ASP A 41 -12.06 6.88 8.47
CA ASP A 41 -11.19 6.23 7.49
C ASP A 41 -9.82 6.88 7.46
N LEU A 42 -9.75 8.19 7.62
CA LEU A 42 -8.49 8.93 7.73
C LEU A 42 -7.67 8.42 8.91
N LYS A 43 -8.30 8.24 10.06
CA LYS A 43 -7.64 7.66 11.24
C LYS A 43 -7.14 6.25 10.95
N ASN A 44 -7.99 5.41 10.37
CA ASN A 44 -7.67 4.00 10.12
C ASN A 44 -6.52 3.85 9.14
N VAL A 45 -6.51 4.63 8.06
CA VAL A 45 -5.41 4.61 7.09
C VAL A 45 -4.12 5.09 7.75
N THR A 46 -4.19 6.18 8.51
CA THR A 46 -3.01 6.70 9.22
C THR A 46 -2.43 5.66 10.17
N ALA A 47 -3.29 5.04 10.98
CA ALA A 47 -2.87 4.00 11.92
C ALA A 47 -2.26 2.80 11.21
N GLY A 48 -2.89 2.33 10.13
CA GLY A 48 -2.43 1.18 9.37
C GLY A 48 -1.09 1.42 8.70
N VAL A 49 -0.91 2.58 8.06
CA VAL A 49 0.35 2.91 7.40
C VAL A 49 1.48 3.12 8.44
N LYS A 50 1.17 3.75 9.57
CA LYS A 50 2.15 3.88 10.68
C LYS A 50 2.57 2.50 11.20
N THR A 51 1.64 1.57 11.32
CA THR A 51 1.93 0.21 11.75
C THR A 51 2.85 -0.50 10.76
N LEU A 52 2.61 -0.36 9.46
CA LEU A 52 3.47 -0.95 8.43
C LEU A 52 4.87 -0.33 8.46
N GLU A 53 4.96 0.98 8.66
CA GLU A 53 6.23 1.67 8.82
C GLU A 53 7.02 1.12 10.01
N ASP A 54 6.38 1.01 11.16
CA ASP A 54 7.04 0.60 12.40
C ASP A 54 7.37 -0.89 12.41
N THR A 55 6.49 -1.74 11.87
CA THR A 55 6.65 -3.19 11.93
C THR A 55 7.61 -3.71 10.86
N PHE A 56 7.55 -3.17 9.65
CA PHE A 56 8.29 -3.69 8.49
C PHE A 56 9.33 -2.71 7.96
N ASP A 57 9.54 -1.59 8.65
CA ASP A 57 10.50 -0.54 8.23
C ASP A 57 10.21 -0.03 6.82
N MET A 58 8.93 0.14 6.50
CA MET A 58 8.49 0.64 5.20
C MET A 58 8.42 2.17 5.21
N ASP A 59 8.70 2.79 4.06
CA ASP A 59 8.55 4.23 3.92
C ASP A 59 7.06 4.62 3.97
N PHE A 60 6.72 5.63 4.78
CA PHE A 60 5.33 6.05 4.97
C PHE A 60 4.68 6.50 3.66
N ASN A 61 5.35 7.37 2.91
CA ASN A 61 4.79 7.93 1.68
C ASN A 61 4.62 6.88 0.59
N GLU A 62 5.59 5.99 0.42
CA GLU A 62 5.51 4.91 -0.56
C GLU A 62 4.42 3.91 -0.20
N THR A 63 4.31 3.55 1.08
CA THR A 63 3.27 2.64 1.57
C THR A 63 1.89 3.26 1.37
N LEU A 64 1.76 4.55 1.66
CA LEU A 64 0.50 5.27 1.46
C LEU A 64 0.10 5.29 -0.02
N ARG A 65 1.04 5.55 -0.93
CA ARG A 65 0.77 5.51 -2.37
C ARG A 65 0.38 4.11 -2.83
N GLY A 66 1.06 3.09 -2.32
CA GLY A 66 0.70 1.70 -2.62
C GLY A 66 -0.71 1.36 -2.16
N THR A 67 -1.05 1.76 -0.94
CA THR A 67 -2.41 1.56 -0.39
C THR A 67 -3.45 2.25 -1.26
N LYS A 68 -3.20 3.49 -1.63
CA LYS A 68 -4.10 4.26 -2.50
C LYS A 68 -4.33 3.55 -3.84
N GLN A 69 -3.26 3.06 -4.46
CA GLN A 69 -3.36 2.37 -5.74
C GLN A 69 -4.17 1.07 -5.64
N LEU A 70 -3.98 0.30 -4.57
CA LEU A 70 -4.77 -0.90 -4.34
C LEU A 70 -6.26 -0.57 -4.18
N MET A 71 -6.56 0.47 -3.43
CA MET A 71 -7.94 0.90 -3.21
C MET A 71 -8.62 1.33 -4.52
N TYR A 72 -7.96 2.19 -5.28
CA TYR A 72 -8.59 2.81 -6.45
C TYR A 72 -8.54 1.93 -7.70
N GLN A 73 -7.47 1.16 -7.88
CA GLN A 73 -7.34 0.33 -9.08
C GLN A 73 -8.10 -0.99 -8.96
N PHE A 74 -8.13 -1.58 -7.78
CA PHE A 74 -8.79 -2.88 -7.55
C PHE A 74 -10.12 -2.74 -6.80
N GLY A 75 -10.51 -1.53 -6.40
CA GLY A 75 -11.77 -1.31 -5.68
C GLY A 75 -11.77 -1.87 -4.26
N LEU A 76 -10.61 -1.99 -3.62
CA LEU A 76 -10.48 -2.53 -2.28
C LEU A 76 -10.75 -1.48 -1.22
N SER A 77 -11.17 -1.92 -0.03
CA SER A 77 -11.20 -1.07 1.15
C SER A 77 -9.77 -0.72 1.60
N ALA A 78 -9.64 0.31 2.41
CA ALA A 78 -8.35 0.66 3.01
C ALA A 78 -7.80 -0.49 3.83
N GLU A 79 -8.65 -1.13 4.63
CA GLU A 79 -8.26 -2.27 5.47
C GLU A 79 -7.74 -3.44 4.63
N ASP A 80 -8.48 -3.85 3.62
CA ASP A 80 -8.07 -4.95 2.75
C ASP A 80 -6.77 -4.64 2.01
N SER A 81 -6.61 -3.39 1.56
CA SER A 81 -5.38 -2.95 0.88
C SER A 81 -4.17 -3.03 1.79
N MET A 82 -4.31 -2.56 3.03
CA MET A 82 -3.21 -2.60 4.00
C MET A 82 -2.92 -4.02 4.46
N ASP A 83 -3.93 -4.88 4.57
CA ASP A 83 -3.75 -6.30 4.89
C ASP A 83 -2.94 -7.02 3.82
N LEU A 84 -3.19 -6.73 2.55
CA LEU A 84 -2.40 -7.29 1.45
C LEU A 84 -0.94 -6.84 1.51
N ILE A 85 -0.70 -5.57 1.79
CA ILE A 85 0.68 -5.05 1.93
C ILE A 85 1.37 -5.72 3.11
N ALA A 86 0.67 -5.86 4.23
CA ALA A 86 1.22 -6.53 5.42
C ALA A 86 1.55 -7.99 5.11
N MET A 87 0.66 -8.70 4.43
CA MET A 87 0.89 -10.09 4.04
C MET A 87 2.10 -10.20 3.11
N GLY A 88 2.20 -9.30 2.13
CA GLY A 88 3.35 -9.25 1.24
C GLY A 88 4.65 -9.03 1.99
N ALA A 89 4.67 -8.06 2.91
CA ALA A 89 5.85 -7.77 3.72
C ALA A 89 6.23 -8.95 4.62
N GLN A 90 5.24 -9.63 5.22
CA GLN A 90 5.46 -10.82 6.04
C GLN A 90 6.06 -11.97 5.21
N ASN A 91 5.74 -12.05 3.94
CA ASN A 91 6.27 -13.07 3.03
C ASN A 91 7.57 -12.63 2.34
N GLY A 92 8.19 -11.57 2.82
CA GLY A 92 9.49 -11.10 2.33
C GLY A 92 9.46 -10.30 1.04
N LEU A 93 8.29 -9.85 0.59
CA LEU A 93 8.20 -9.08 -0.65
C LEU A 93 8.82 -7.68 -0.53
N ASN A 94 9.09 -7.21 0.70
CA ASN A 94 9.72 -5.91 0.93
C ASN A 94 11.22 -6.02 1.22
N TYR A 95 11.87 -7.14 0.89
CA TYR A 95 13.29 -7.34 1.22
C TYR A 95 14.22 -6.33 0.53
N THR A 96 13.78 -5.70 -0.56
CA THR A 96 14.52 -4.65 -1.25
C THR A 96 14.00 -3.24 -0.93
N ASP A 97 13.08 -3.12 0.03
CA ASP A 97 12.39 -1.86 0.38
C ASP A 97 11.60 -1.24 -0.80
N GLU A 98 11.21 -2.04 -1.78
CA GLU A 98 10.58 -1.57 -3.00
C GLU A 98 9.07 -1.89 -3.10
N LEU A 99 8.49 -2.57 -2.11
CA LEU A 99 7.11 -3.07 -2.25
C LEU A 99 6.10 -1.95 -2.49
N GLY A 100 6.13 -0.89 -1.68
CA GLY A 100 5.18 0.22 -1.82
C GLY A 100 5.31 0.93 -3.17
N ASP A 101 6.54 1.21 -3.58
CA ASP A 101 6.83 1.87 -4.84
C ASP A 101 6.41 0.99 -6.03
N ASN A 102 6.67 -0.31 -5.93
CA ASN A 102 6.30 -1.29 -6.93
C ASN A 102 4.78 -1.33 -7.15
N ILE A 103 4.02 -1.38 -6.06
CA ILE A 103 2.55 -1.35 -6.13
C ILE A 103 2.08 -0.06 -6.80
N SER A 104 2.66 1.08 -6.43
CA SER A 104 2.31 2.38 -7.00
C SER A 104 2.49 2.40 -8.50
N GLU A 105 3.52 1.76 -8.99
CA GLU A 105 3.87 1.79 -10.42
C GLU A 105 3.05 0.80 -11.25
N TYR A 106 2.77 -0.39 -10.72
CA TYR A 106 2.26 -1.49 -11.54
C TYR A 106 0.82 -1.92 -11.25
N ALA A 107 0.25 -1.56 -10.10
CA ALA A 107 -1.11 -2.01 -9.73
C ALA A 107 -2.15 -1.68 -10.80
N GLY A 108 -2.09 -0.48 -11.38
CA GLY A 108 -3.04 -0.05 -12.40
C GLY A 108 -2.98 -0.93 -13.66
N LYS A 109 -1.80 -1.37 -14.03
CA LYS A 109 -1.61 -2.23 -15.22
C LYS A 109 -2.25 -3.60 -15.04
N PHE A 110 -2.09 -4.18 -13.84
CA PHE A 110 -2.71 -5.46 -13.52
C PHE A 110 -4.22 -5.37 -13.46
N ALA A 111 -4.74 -4.29 -12.86
CA ALA A 111 -6.18 -4.07 -12.80
C ALA A 111 -6.78 -3.91 -14.21
N GLN A 112 -6.11 -3.15 -15.08
CA GLN A 112 -6.56 -2.96 -16.47
C GLN A 112 -6.53 -4.26 -17.27
N ALA A 113 -5.60 -5.16 -16.96
CA ALA A 113 -5.51 -6.47 -17.62
C ALA A 113 -6.53 -7.49 -17.08
N GLY A 114 -7.32 -7.12 -16.07
CA GLY A 114 -8.36 -7.97 -15.51
C GLY A 114 -7.92 -8.84 -14.34
N TYR A 115 -6.73 -8.63 -13.81
CA TYR A 115 -6.26 -9.37 -12.65
C TYR A 115 -6.81 -8.75 -11.36
N GLY A 116 -7.06 -9.57 -10.35
CA GLY A 116 -7.36 -9.10 -9.01
C GLY A 116 -6.10 -8.78 -8.22
N ALA A 117 -6.26 -8.08 -7.10
CA ALA A 117 -5.14 -7.76 -6.23
C ALA A 117 -4.45 -9.02 -5.69
N ASP A 118 -5.23 -10.05 -5.34
CA ASP A 118 -4.68 -11.32 -4.87
C ASP A 118 -3.79 -11.98 -5.92
N ASP A 119 -4.21 -11.94 -7.17
CA ASP A 119 -3.44 -12.48 -8.30
C ASP A 119 -2.11 -11.74 -8.44
N TYR A 120 -2.13 -10.41 -8.33
CA TYR A 120 -0.94 -9.57 -8.39
C TYR A 120 0.07 -9.96 -7.31
N PHE A 121 -0.40 -10.04 -6.06
CA PHE A 121 0.49 -10.41 -4.94
C PHE A 121 0.99 -11.85 -5.05
N GLN A 122 0.16 -12.76 -5.54
CA GLN A 122 0.58 -14.16 -5.75
C GLN A 122 1.68 -14.25 -6.80
N LEU A 123 1.59 -13.49 -7.88
CA LEU A 123 2.63 -13.45 -8.90
C LEU A 123 3.93 -12.87 -8.36
N LEU A 124 3.86 -11.81 -7.56
CA LEU A 124 5.05 -11.25 -6.90
C LEU A 124 5.70 -12.27 -5.97
N LYS A 125 4.89 -12.98 -5.19
CA LYS A 125 5.37 -14.01 -4.27
C LYS A 125 6.05 -15.15 -5.01
N ASN A 126 5.42 -15.67 -6.06
CA ASN A 126 5.97 -16.75 -6.86
C ASN A 126 7.27 -16.34 -7.53
N GLY A 127 7.34 -15.15 -8.09
CA GLY A 127 8.54 -14.64 -8.72
C GLY A 127 9.68 -14.49 -7.73
N SER A 128 9.39 -13.96 -6.55
CA SER A 128 10.38 -13.79 -5.48
C SER A 128 10.94 -15.14 -5.02
N GLN A 129 10.08 -16.14 -4.85
CA GLN A 129 10.48 -17.48 -4.42
C GLN A 129 11.32 -18.21 -5.47
N ASN A 130 11.16 -17.86 -6.75
CA ASN A 130 11.88 -18.47 -7.85
C ASN A 130 13.19 -17.78 -8.20
N GLY A 131 13.70 -16.93 -7.31
CA GLY A 131 15.04 -16.36 -7.41
C GLY A 131 15.17 -15.05 -8.16
N ALA A 132 14.08 -14.34 -8.39
CA ALA A 132 14.17 -12.99 -8.94
C ALA A 132 14.83 -12.06 -7.92
N TYR A 133 15.72 -11.18 -8.39
CA TYR A 133 16.55 -10.37 -7.50
C TYR A 133 15.86 -9.14 -6.94
N ASN A 134 14.84 -8.62 -7.63
CA ASN A 134 14.04 -7.50 -7.13
C ASN A 134 12.65 -7.52 -7.75
N LEU A 135 11.74 -6.76 -7.13
CA LEU A 135 10.35 -6.71 -7.56
C LEU A 135 10.17 -6.01 -8.90
N ASP A 136 11.02 -5.05 -9.23
CA ASP A 136 10.93 -4.33 -10.50
C ASP A 136 11.15 -5.26 -11.68
N LYS A 137 12.13 -6.17 -11.58
CA LYS A 137 12.36 -7.17 -12.63
C LYS A 137 11.19 -8.14 -12.77
N ILE A 138 10.63 -8.56 -11.66
CA ILE A 138 9.45 -9.43 -11.65
C ILE A 138 8.29 -8.72 -12.35
N ASN A 139 8.04 -7.45 -11.99
CA ASN A 139 6.96 -6.69 -12.58
C ASN A 139 7.18 -6.40 -14.05
N ASP A 140 8.39 -6.11 -14.48
CA ASP A 140 8.69 -5.90 -15.90
C ASP A 140 8.35 -7.15 -16.71
N ALA A 141 8.75 -8.32 -16.23
CA ALA A 141 8.44 -9.58 -16.90
C ALA A 141 6.93 -9.84 -16.94
N ILE A 142 6.24 -9.65 -15.83
CA ILE A 142 4.79 -9.85 -15.72
C ILE A 142 4.06 -8.81 -16.56
N ASN A 143 4.50 -7.56 -16.53
CA ASN A 143 3.92 -6.48 -17.33
C ASN A 143 3.99 -6.78 -18.82
N GLU A 144 5.10 -7.32 -19.28
CA GLU A 144 5.24 -7.74 -20.69
C GLU A 144 4.21 -8.82 -21.04
N VAL A 145 4.03 -9.81 -20.17
CA VAL A 145 3.04 -10.87 -20.36
C VAL A 145 1.61 -10.30 -20.37
N THR A 146 1.28 -9.44 -19.40
CA THR A 146 -0.06 -8.85 -19.31
C THR A 146 -0.35 -7.94 -20.51
N THR A 147 0.64 -7.21 -20.99
CA THR A 147 0.49 -6.37 -22.19
C THR A 147 0.19 -7.24 -23.42
N ARG A 148 0.88 -8.35 -23.57
CA ARG A 148 0.62 -9.30 -24.67
C ARG A 148 -0.80 -9.86 -24.58
N LEU A 149 -1.26 -10.24 -23.41
CA LEU A 149 -2.60 -10.76 -23.21
C LEU A 149 -3.66 -9.70 -23.51
N ALA A 150 -3.43 -8.47 -23.07
CA ALA A 150 -4.33 -7.35 -23.34
C ALA A 150 -4.45 -7.04 -24.85
N ASP A 151 -3.33 -7.22 -25.59
CA ASP A 151 -3.28 -7.03 -27.04
C ASP A 151 -3.81 -8.24 -27.82
N GLY A 152 -4.26 -9.30 -27.13
CA GLY A 152 -4.80 -10.48 -27.78
C GLY A 152 -3.74 -11.40 -28.38
N ARG A 153 -2.53 -11.36 -27.89
CA ARG A 153 -1.41 -12.15 -28.42
C ARG A 153 -1.06 -13.32 -27.56
#